data_85f27015f51702ce0aae8c2deba9d82f
#
_entry.id   85f27015f51702ce0aae8c2deba9d82f
#
_cell.length_a   1.000
_cell.length_b   1.000
_cell.length_c   1.000
_cell.angle_alpha   90.00
_cell.angle_beta   90.00
_cell.angle_gamma   90.00
#
_symmetry.space_group_name_H-M   'P 1'
#
loop_
_entity.id
_entity.type
_entity.pdbx_description
1 polymer ?
#
loop_
_entity_poly.entity_id
_entity_poly.type
_entity_poly.pdbx_seq_one_letter_code
_entity_poly.pdbx_strand_id
1 'polypeptide(L)'
;EAMLQDLDGRLITNQTVNARRTVMEMQWLAKEAWNRRDEPRPLVGFHDGGLLKFFGATELAGTPQIEREYMEALRMLYDSRAILLGYLDKPRSTYLISLLHLLSLEPGQVNDANLRANGELEGLTDDMLFAHVLQPGERSAIMTQNSPQNLKYKDMDSNLEIAFFYVNVSNGSNPAVARIDIPMWVARDKDAVAALHGLIV
;
A
#
# COMPACT_ATOMS: atom_id res chain seq x y z
N GLU A 1 18.83 -16.39 -28.59
CA GLU A 1 18.67 -15.40 -27.48
C GLU A 1 19.16 -16.05 -26.21
N ALA A 2 20.22 -15.48 -25.59
CA ALA A 2 20.69 -15.93 -24.30
C ALA A 2 19.65 -15.56 -23.25
N MET A 3 18.97 -16.56 -22.66
CA MET A 3 18.08 -16.33 -21.52
C MET A 3 18.93 -15.98 -20.30
N LEU A 4 18.70 -14.81 -19.72
CA LEU A 4 19.37 -14.40 -18.49
C LEU A 4 18.87 -15.28 -17.33
N GLN A 5 19.80 -15.93 -16.65
CA GLN A 5 19.55 -16.75 -15.47
C GLN A 5 20.19 -16.12 -14.24
N ASP A 6 19.57 -16.33 -13.08
CA ASP A 6 20.16 -15.98 -11.79
C ASP A 6 21.23 -17.03 -11.38
N LEU A 7 21.81 -16.82 -10.20
CA LEU A 7 22.84 -17.72 -9.67
C LEU A 7 22.33 -19.15 -9.41
N ASP A 8 21.02 -19.32 -9.29
CA ASP A 8 20.35 -20.61 -9.10
C ASP A 8 19.88 -21.24 -10.43
N GLY A 9 20.24 -20.64 -11.58
CA GLY A 9 19.88 -21.10 -12.91
C GLY A 9 18.42 -20.85 -13.32
N ARG A 10 17.69 -20.01 -12.58
CA ARG A 10 16.31 -19.66 -12.88
C ARG A 10 16.24 -18.45 -13.80
N LEU A 11 15.24 -18.45 -14.69
CA LEU A 11 15.05 -17.34 -15.64
C LEU A 11 14.75 -16.01 -14.92
N ILE A 12 15.52 -14.98 -15.30
CA ILE A 12 15.23 -13.60 -14.89
C ILE A 12 14.10 -13.08 -15.78
N THR A 13 12.95 -12.86 -15.19
CA THR A 13 11.76 -12.31 -15.85
C THR A 13 11.60 -10.82 -15.53
N ASN A 14 10.74 -10.13 -16.30
CA ASN A 14 10.36 -8.75 -15.99
C ASN A 14 9.77 -8.63 -14.56
N GLN A 15 9.09 -9.66 -14.06
CA GLN A 15 8.58 -9.68 -12.70
C GLN A 15 9.71 -9.70 -11.67
N THR A 16 10.76 -10.50 -11.91
CA THR A 16 11.96 -10.55 -11.05
C THR A 16 12.64 -9.18 -11.01
N VAL A 17 12.82 -8.56 -12.17
CA VAL A 17 13.42 -7.22 -12.28
C VAL A 17 12.58 -6.18 -11.53
N ASN A 18 11.26 -6.18 -11.71
CA ASN A 18 10.36 -5.26 -11.04
C ASN A 18 10.35 -5.46 -9.52
N ALA A 19 10.35 -6.71 -9.05
CA ALA A 19 10.43 -7.02 -7.63
C ALA A 19 11.75 -6.52 -7.02
N ARG A 20 12.88 -6.77 -7.69
CA ARG A 20 14.19 -6.26 -7.26
C ARG A 20 14.26 -4.74 -7.24
N ARG A 21 13.72 -4.07 -8.26
CA ARG A 21 13.65 -2.61 -8.31
C ARG A 21 12.88 -2.06 -7.11
N THR A 22 11.69 -2.62 -6.81
CA THR A 22 10.89 -2.22 -5.66
C THR A 22 11.65 -2.35 -4.33
N VAL A 23 12.37 -3.46 -4.15
CA VAL A 23 13.20 -3.64 -2.95
C VAL A 23 14.31 -2.60 -2.88
N MET A 24 15.02 -2.36 -3.99
CA MET A 24 16.10 -1.37 -4.05
C MET A 24 15.59 0.04 -3.75
N GLU A 25 14.44 0.44 -4.29
CA GLU A 25 13.81 1.73 -4.00
C GLU A 25 13.54 1.88 -2.49
N MET A 26 12.98 0.85 -1.86
CA MET A 26 12.69 0.87 -0.43
C MET A 26 13.97 0.87 0.42
N GLN A 27 14.98 0.10 0.02
CA GLN A 27 16.30 0.09 0.69
C GLN A 27 16.97 1.48 0.60
N TRP A 28 16.84 2.17 -0.53
CA TRP A 28 17.34 3.54 -0.70
C TRP A 28 16.64 4.51 0.24
N LEU A 29 15.31 4.48 0.29
CA LEU A 29 14.53 5.29 1.23
C LEU A 29 14.96 5.02 2.67
N ALA A 30 15.09 3.74 3.04
CA ALA A 30 15.50 3.33 4.37
C ALA A 30 16.91 3.83 4.73
N LYS A 31 17.85 3.71 3.82
CA LYS A 31 19.23 4.19 4.01
C LYS A 31 19.28 5.71 4.18
N GLU A 32 18.56 6.46 3.34
CA GLU A 32 18.51 7.92 3.44
C GLU A 32 17.83 8.37 4.75
N ALA A 33 16.75 7.70 5.15
CA ALA A 33 16.09 7.98 6.41
C ALA A 33 17.02 7.70 7.61
N TRP A 34 17.72 6.56 7.57
CA TRP A 34 18.67 6.21 8.62
C TRP A 34 19.82 7.20 8.74
N ASN A 35 20.39 7.66 7.63
CA ASN A 35 21.48 8.63 7.61
C ASN A 35 21.06 9.99 8.18
N ARG A 36 19.77 10.30 8.12
CA ARG A 36 19.20 11.59 8.56
C ARG A 36 18.36 11.52 9.82
N ARG A 37 18.33 10.36 10.51
CA ARG A 37 17.44 10.10 11.66
C ARG A 37 17.64 11.04 12.85
N ASP A 38 18.82 11.69 12.93
CA ASP A 38 19.16 12.65 13.97
C ASP A 38 18.88 14.10 13.58
N GLU A 39 18.32 14.34 12.37
CA GLU A 39 17.90 15.67 11.96
C GLU A 39 16.68 16.13 12.77
N PRO A 40 16.60 17.44 13.12
CA PRO A 40 15.52 17.96 13.98
C PRO A 40 14.16 18.05 13.23
N ARG A 41 14.15 17.89 11.92
CA ARG A 41 12.94 17.95 11.11
C ARG A 41 12.37 16.55 10.88
N PRO A 42 11.03 16.41 10.80
CA PRO A 42 10.41 15.16 10.41
C PRO A 42 10.90 14.70 9.02
N LEU A 43 11.29 13.44 8.91
CA LEU A 43 11.66 12.82 7.65
C LEU A 43 10.43 12.18 7.03
N VAL A 44 10.14 12.51 5.78
CA VAL A 44 9.05 11.90 5.01
C VAL A 44 9.63 11.09 3.86
N GLY A 45 9.37 9.79 3.88
CA GLY A 45 9.67 8.87 2.78
C GLY A 45 8.45 8.74 1.87
N PHE A 46 8.60 9.11 0.60
CA PHE A 46 7.55 9.01 -0.41
C PHE A 46 7.88 7.88 -1.37
N HIS A 47 7.02 6.85 -1.42
CA HIS A 47 7.15 5.72 -2.34
C HIS A 47 6.07 5.83 -3.43
N ASP A 48 6.47 5.69 -4.69
CA ASP A 48 5.56 5.65 -5.82
C ASP A 48 4.87 4.27 -5.89
N GLY A 49 3.60 4.24 -5.52
CA GLY A 49 2.78 3.03 -5.45
C GLY A 49 2.52 2.51 -4.04
N GLY A 50 1.78 1.41 -3.93
CA GLY A 50 1.38 0.82 -2.66
C GLY A 50 2.54 0.25 -1.86
N LEU A 51 2.43 0.26 -0.53
CA LEU A 51 3.41 -0.32 0.39
C LEU A 51 3.18 -1.80 0.64
N LEU A 52 1.94 -2.28 0.53
CA LEU A 52 1.65 -3.70 0.65
C LEU A 52 2.05 -4.41 -0.63
N LYS A 53 3.21 -5.04 -0.63
CA LYS A 53 3.74 -5.74 -1.80
C LYS A 53 3.46 -7.23 -1.74
N PHE A 54 3.09 -7.77 -2.87
CA PHE A 54 2.92 -9.18 -3.09
C PHE A 54 4.00 -9.65 -4.09
N PHE A 55 5.05 -10.29 -3.56
CA PHE A 55 6.14 -10.81 -4.39
C PHE A 55 5.89 -12.25 -4.85
N GLY A 56 4.76 -12.83 -4.48
CA GLY A 56 4.52 -14.23 -4.47
C GLY A 56 3.81 -14.82 -5.66
N ALA A 57 4.48 -14.93 -6.81
CA ALA A 57 4.25 -16.15 -7.56
C ALA A 57 5.31 -17.17 -7.11
N THR A 58 4.93 -18.41 -6.87
CA THR A 58 5.80 -19.54 -6.55
C THR A 58 6.94 -19.77 -7.57
N GLU A 59 6.98 -19.01 -8.63
CA GLU A 59 7.88 -19.09 -9.76
C GLU A 59 8.99 -18.03 -9.78
N LEU A 60 8.92 -16.99 -8.92
CA LEU A 60 9.98 -15.99 -8.84
C LEU A 60 11.16 -16.56 -8.05
N ALA A 61 12.29 -16.63 -8.71
CA ALA A 61 13.55 -16.99 -8.06
C ALA A 61 13.84 -16.03 -6.90
N GLY A 62 14.10 -16.60 -5.72
CA GLY A 62 14.50 -15.83 -4.54
C GLY A 62 13.38 -15.02 -3.88
N THR A 63 12.09 -15.33 -4.11
CA THR A 63 10.95 -14.65 -3.45
C THR A 63 11.11 -14.50 -1.93
N PRO A 64 11.51 -15.52 -1.15
CA PRO A 64 11.67 -15.36 0.30
C PRO A 64 12.77 -14.36 0.68
N GLN A 65 13.81 -14.26 -0.13
CA GLN A 65 14.88 -13.29 0.09
C GLN A 65 14.41 -11.87 -0.26
N ILE A 66 13.69 -11.70 -1.37
CA ILE A 66 13.12 -10.43 -1.80
C ILE A 66 12.15 -9.89 -0.74
N GLU A 67 11.26 -10.75 -0.22
CA GLU A 67 10.34 -10.39 0.87
C GLU A 67 11.10 -9.97 2.13
N ARG A 68 12.11 -10.71 2.53
CA ARG A 68 12.94 -10.40 3.70
C ARG A 68 13.62 -9.05 3.56
N GLU A 69 14.31 -8.82 2.44
CA GLU A 69 15.01 -7.56 2.17
C GLU A 69 14.05 -6.36 2.17
N TYR A 70 12.85 -6.54 1.66
CA TYR A 70 11.80 -5.51 1.70
C TYR A 70 11.35 -5.21 3.14
N MET A 71 11.10 -6.25 3.93
CA MET A 71 10.68 -6.10 5.33
C MET A 71 11.80 -5.52 6.21
N GLU A 72 13.06 -5.86 5.96
CA GLU A 72 14.21 -5.25 6.64
C GLU A 72 14.30 -3.74 6.33
N ALA A 73 14.05 -3.35 5.08
CA ALA A 73 14.01 -1.95 4.71
C ALA A 73 12.85 -1.20 5.39
N LEU A 74 11.65 -1.79 5.47
CA LEU A 74 10.53 -1.21 6.23
C LEU A 74 10.88 -1.05 7.71
N ARG A 75 11.52 -2.05 8.30
CA ARG A 75 11.94 -1.97 9.70
C ARG A 75 12.99 -0.88 9.94
N MET A 76 13.94 -0.73 9.05
CA MET A 76 14.93 0.34 9.12
C MET A 76 14.28 1.73 9.03
N LEU A 77 13.23 1.89 8.20
CA LEU A 77 12.42 3.10 8.13
C LEU A 77 11.68 3.38 9.45
N TYR A 78 11.09 2.35 10.05
CA TYR A 78 10.47 2.45 11.37
C TYR A 78 11.49 2.87 12.44
N ASP A 79 12.64 2.21 12.51
CA ASP A 79 13.69 2.49 13.50
C ASP A 79 14.30 3.90 13.31
N SER A 80 14.29 4.43 12.08
CA SER A 80 14.69 5.82 11.78
C SER A 80 13.64 6.86 12.12
N ARG A 81 12.43 6.45 12.55
CA ARG A 81 11.27 7.31 12.83
C ARG A 81 10.78 8.10 11.61
N ALA A 82 11.05 7.60 10.42
CA ALA A 82 10.57 8.23 9.20
C ALA A 82 9.05 8.07 9.05
N ILE A 83 8.39 9.11 8.58
CA ILE A 83 7.00 9.09 8.16
C ILE A 83 6.98 8.53 6.74
N LEU A 84 6.61 7.25 6.57
CA LEU A 84 6.56 6.60 5.27
C LEU A 84 5.15 6.65 4.69
N LEU A 85 5.05 6.98 3.41
CA LEU A 85 3.81 6.82 2.65
C LEU A 85 4.06 6.18 1.27
N GLY A 86 3.06 5.45 0.81
CA GLY A 86 2.93 4.99 -0.57
C GLY A 86 1.79 5.73 -1.24
N TYR A 87 2.01 6.27 -2.43
CA TYR A 87 1.02 7.06 -3.17
C TYR A 87 0.53 6.29 -4.40
N LEU A 88 -0.78 6.09 -4.50
CA LEU A 88 -1.43 5.48 -5.65
C LEU A 88 -2.34 6.52 -6.30
N ASP A 89 -1.90 7.03 -7.45
CA ASP A 89 -2.59 8.08 -8.23
C ASP A 89 -3.99 7.66 -8.71
N LYS A 90 -4.12 6.44 -9.20
CA LYS A 90 -5.37 5.91 -9.76
C LYS A 90 -5.68 4.54 -9.15
N PRO A 91 -6.13 4.49 -7.91
CA PRO A 91 -6.43 3.22 -7.27
C PRO A 91 -7.64 2.57 -7.95
N ARG A 92 -7.48 1.31 -8.36
CA ARG A 92 -8.58 0.50 -8.92
C ARG A 92 -9.12 -0.51 -7.93
N SER A 93 -8.90 -0.26 -6.64
CA SER A 93 -9.38 -1.14 -5.58
C SER A 93 -10.90 -1.05 -5.44
N THR A 94 -11.47 -2.14 -4.97
CA THR A 94 -12.91 -2.30 -4.73
C THR A 94 -13.20 -2.75 -3.30
N TYR A 95 -12.30 -2.44 -2.34
CA TYR A 95 -12.43 -2.92 -0.96
C TYR A 95 -13.70 -2.43 -0.28
N LEU A 96 -13.99 -1.14 -0.41
CA LEU A 96 -15.19 -0.54 0.16
C LEU A 96 -16.43 -0.91 -0.64
N ILE A 97 -16.32 -0.96 -1.95
CA ILE A 97 -17.40 -1.40 -2.83
C ILE A 97 -17.81 -2.85 -2.48
N SER A 98 -16.83 -3.76 -2.35
CA SER A 98 -17.10 -5.14 -1.95
C SER A 98 -17.70 -5.24 -0.53
N LEU A 99 -17.24 -4.40 0.41
CA LEU A 99 -17.81 -4.34 1.75
C LEU A 99 -19.26 -3.83 1.73
N LEU A 100 -19.56 -2.80 0.94
CA LEU A 100 -20.92 -2.29 0.78
C LEU A 100 -21.84 -3.34 0.17
N HIS A 101 -21.36 -4.07 -0.85
CA HIS A 101 -22.11 -5.19 -1.42
C HIS A 101 -22.40 -6.27 -0.36
N LEU A 102 -21.40 -6.66 0.43
CA LEU A 102 -21.57 -7.62 1.52
C LEU A 102 -22.63 -7.17 2.54
N LEU A 103 -22.62 -5.89 2.89
CA LEU A 103 -23.59 -5.32 3.84
C LEU A 103 -25.02 -5.27 3.28
N SER A 104 -25.18 -5.29 1.96
CA SER A 104 -26.48 -5.32 1.29
C SER A 104 -27.09 -6.73 1.16
N LEU A 105 -26.29 -7.79 1.39
CA LEU A 105 -26.73 -9.17 1.29
C LEU A 105 -27.54 -9.60 2.53
N GLU A 106 -28.61 -10.32 2.30
CA GLU A 106 -29.28 -11.07 3.38
C GLU A 106 -28.38 -12.20 3.89
N PRO A 107 -28.48 -12.59 5.18
CA PRO A 107 -27.59 -13.62 5.75
C PRO A 107 -27.54 -14.94 4.96
N GLY A 108 -28.66 -15.32 4.34
CA GLY A 108 -28.73 -16.54 3.51
C GLY A 108 -28.11 -16.41 2.12
N GLN A 109 -27.74 -15.22 1.71
CA GLN A 109 -27.10 -14.92 0.42
C GLN A 109 -25.57 -14.86 0.53
N VAL A 110 -25.02 -14.91 1.74
CA VAL A 110 -23.57 -14.87 1.96
C VAL A 110 -22.97 -16.24 1.60
N ASN A 111 -22.39 -16.32 0.41
CA ASN A 111 -21.71 -17.50 -0.11
C ASN A 111 -20.53 -17.09 -0.99
N ASP A 112 -19.64 -18.04 -1.34
CA ASP A 112 -18.42 -17.77 -2.10
C ASP A 112 -18.65 -17.08 -3.45
N ALA A 113 -19.76 -17.34 -4.12
CA ALA A 113 -20.09 -16.72 -5.42
C ALA A 113 -20.45 -15.24 -5.21
N ASN A 114 -21.30 -14.93 -4.22
CA ASN A 114 -21.72 -13.56 -3.92
C ASN A 114 -20.59 -12.73 -3.27
N LEU A 115 -19.67 -13.39 -2.56
CA LEU A 115 -18.48 -12.75 -1.98
C LEU A 115 -17.46 -12.31 -3.05
N ARG A 116 -17.49 -12.93 -4.22
CA ARG A 116 -16.59 -12.62 -5.36
C ARG A 116 -17.18 -11.65 -6.35
N ALA A 117 -18.49 -11.40 -6.28
CA ALA A 117 -19.20 -10.46 -7.13
C ALA A 117 -19.47 -9.19 -6.34
N ASN A 118 -19.62 -8.07 -7.02
CA ASN A 118 -20.05 -6.81 -6.42
C ASN A 118 -21.54 -6.51 -6.72
N GLY A 119 -22.28 -7.47 -7.29
CA GLY A 119 -23.71 -7.37 -7.56
C GLY A 119 -24.07 -6.13 -8.38
N GLU A 120 -25.00 -5.31 -7.88
CA GLU A 120 -25.41 -4.05 -8.51
C GLU A 120 -24.29 -2.98 -8.49
N LEU A 121 -23.25 -3.17 -7.68
CA LEU A 121 -22.09 -2.26 -7.60
C LEU A 121 -20.95 -2.69 -8.55
N GLU A 122 -21.20 -3.67 -9.44
CA GLU A 122 -20.20 -4.14 -10.39
C GLU A 122 -19.70 -3.01 -11.30
N GLY A 123 -18.39 -2.93 -11.49
CA GLY A 123 -17.74 -1.86 -12.27
C GLY A 123 -17.44 -0.58 -11.49
N LEU A 124 -17.95 -0.42 -10.27
CA LEU A 124 -17.55 0.69 -9.40
C LEU A 124 -16.24 0.38 -8.70
N THR A 125 -15.48 1.43 -8.43
CA THR A 125 -14.21 1.40 -7.69
C THR A 125 -14.26 2.33 -6.48
N ASP A 126 -13.39 2.11 -5.52
CA ASP A 126 -13.36 2.91 -4.29
C ASP A 126 -13.09 4.39 -4.56
N ASP A 127 -12.24 4.71 -5.56
CA ASP A 127 -11.98 6.10 -5.95
C ASP A 127 -13.20 6.79 -6.53
N MET A 128 -14.03 6.08 -7.31
CA MET A 128 -15.33 6.60 -7.78
C MET A 128 -16.26 6.91 -6.60
N LEU A 129 -16.34 6.03 -5.62
CA LEU A 129 -17.12 6.26 -4.40
C LEU A 129 -16.62 7.51 -3.67
N PHE A 130 -15.33 7.59 -3.39
CA PHE A 130 -14.75 8.69 -2.63
C PHE A 130 -14.72 10.01 -3.39
N ALA A 131 -14.72 10.00 -4.72
CA ALA A 131 -14.91 11.21 -5.53
C ALA A 131 -16.28 11.87 -5.32
N HIS A 132 -17.31 11.08 -4.92
CA HIS A 132 -18.64 11.60 -4.60
C HIS A 132 -18.81 11.98 -3.12
N VAL A 133 -18.06 11.35 -2.23
CA VAL A 133 -18.23 11.49 -0.78
C VAL A 133 -17.32 12.58 -0.19
N LEU A 134 -16.09 12.69 -0.70
CA LEU A 134 -15.08 13.61 -0.17
C LEU A 134 -15.06 14.92 -0.96
N GLN A 135 -15.04 16.04 -0.26
CA GLN A 135 -14.73 17.32 -0.88
C GLN A 135 -13.23 17.42 -1.23
N PRO A 136 -12.81 18.26 -2.19
CA PRO A 136 -11.40 18.52 -2.44
C PRO A 136 -10.62 18.84 -1.16
N GLY A 137 -9.51 18.17 -0.94
CA GLY A 137 -8.71 18.30 0.26
C GLY A 137 -9.18 17.43 1.44
N GLU A 138 -10.33 16.77 1.37
CA GLU A 138 -10.77 15.85 2.43
C GLU A 138 -10.17 14.44 2.26
N ARG A 139 -10.09 13.72 3.36
CA ARG A 139 -9.69 12.32 3.39
C ARG A 139 -10.71 11.42 4.09
N SER A 140 -10.70 10.16 3.74
CA SER A 140 -11.47 9.13 4.45
C SER A 140 -10.89 8.83 5.83
N ALA A 141 -11.59 7.99 6.59
CA ALA A 141 -11.00 7.29 7.73
C ALA A 141 -9.80 6.44 7.28
N ILE A 142 -8.89 6.18 8.21
CA ILE A 142 -7.79 5.23 8.02
C ILE A 142 -8.36 3.83 8.21
N MET A 143 -8.03 2.93 7.29
CA MET A 143 -8.53 1.57 7.21
C MET A 143 -7.38 0.58 7.10
N THR A 144 -7.60 -0.67 7.49
CA THR A 144 -6.70 -1.79 7.21
C THR A 144 -7.45 -2.85 6.42
N GLN A 145 -6.70 -3.62 5.63
CA GLN A 145 -7.26 -4.80 4.98
C GLN A 145 -6.77 -6.07 5.66
N ASN A 146 -7.69 -6.98 5.94
CA ASN A 146 -7.38 -8.27 6.54
C ASN A 146 -6.99 -9.31 5.46
N SER A 147 -5.98 -8.99 4.65
CA SER A 147 -5.45 -9.92 3.64
C SER A 147 -4.35 -10.79 4.22
N PRO A 148 -4.15 -12.04 3.71
CA PRO A 148 -3.06 -12.90 4.16
C PRO A 148 -1.68 -12.22 4.08
N GLN A 149 -1.47 -11.36 3.08
CA GLN A 149 -0.22 -10.62 2.94
C GLN A 149 -0.05 -9.57 4.04
N ASN A 150 -1.10 -8.81 4.37
CA ASN A 150 -1.02 -7.80 5.43
C ASN A 150 -0.88 -8.44 6.82
N LEU A 151 -1.48 -9.61 7.00
CA LEU A 151 -1.29 -10.40 8.22
C LEU A 151 0.16 -10.85 8.40
N LYS A 152 0.87 -11.23 7.35
CA LYS A 152 2.31 -11.53 7.44
C LYS A 152 3.12 -10.33 7.96
N TYR A 153 2.81 -9.11 7.50
CA TYR A 153 3.48 -7.89 7.97
C TYR A 153 3.19 -7.66 9.45
N LYS A 154 1.92 -7.77 9.84
CA LYS A 154 1.47 -7.65 11.23
C LYS A 154 2.08 -8.70 12.16
N ASP A 155 2.20 -9.96 11.71
CA ASP A 155 2.76 -11.07 12.50
C ASP A 155 4.26 -10.89 12.73
N MET A 156 4.98 -10.25 11.80
CA MET A 156 6.39 -9.91 12.00
C MET A 156 6.57 -8.79 13.01
N ASP A 157 5.77 -7.73 12.89
CA ASP A 157 5.69 -6.60 13.82
C ASP A 157 4.40 -5.83 13.55
N SER A 158 3.57 -5.64 14.57
CA SER A 158 2.28 -4.95 14.43
C SER A 158 2.41 -3.49 13.93
N ASN A 159 3.61 -2.91 14.02
CA ASN A 159 3.89 -1.59 13.47
C ASN A 159 4.07 -1.61 11.95
N LEU A 160 4.44 -2.76 11.37
CA LEU A 160 4.65 -2.92 9.93
C LEU A 160 3.36 -3.23 9.16
N GLU A 161 2.24 -3.52 9.84
CA GLU A 161 0.92 -3.65 9.19
C GLU A 161 0.64 -2.40 8.34
N ILE A 162 0.14 -2.59 7.13
CA ILE A 162 -0.16 -1.48 6.22
C ILE A 162 -1.63 -1.07 6.36
N ALA A 163 -1.83 0.19 6.72
CA ALA A 163 -3.09 0.89 6.67
C ALA A 163 -3.17 1.78 5.43
N PHE A 164 -4.36 2.22 5.09
CA PHE A 164 -4.57 3.12 3.95
C PHE A 164 -5.75 4.06 4.18
N PHE A 165 -5.77 5.14 3.42
CA PHE A 165 -6.90 6.05 3.33
C PHE A 165 -6.96 6.65 1.92
N TYR A 166 -8.11 7.22 1.58
CA TYR A 166 -8.32 7.93 0.33
C TYR A 166 -8.32 9.43 0.56
N VAL A 167 -7.75 10.18 -0.36
CA VAL A 167 -7.73 11.66 -0.33
C VAL A 167 -8.27 12.18 -1.65
N ASN A 168 -9.20 13.12 -1.59
CA ASN A 168 -9.62 13.86 -2.76
C ASN A 168 -8.59 14.96 -3.07
N VAL A 169 -7.73 14.69 -4.05
CA VAL A 169 -6.67 15.59 -4.54
C VAL A 169 -7.11 16.40 -5.76
N SER A 170 -8.42 16.52 -5.97
CA SER A 170 -8.99 17.25 -7.12
C SER A 170 -8.53 18.69 -7.13
N ASN A 171 -8.10 19.13 -8.32
CA ASN A 171 -7.80 20.52 -8.59
C ASN A 171 -8.69 21.01 -9.74
N GLY A 172 -9.66 21.87 -9.42
CA GLY A 172 -10.63 22.38 -10.38
C GLY A 172 -11.70 21.35 -10.74
N SER A 173 -11.99 21.18 -12.04
CA SER A 173 -13.14 20.39 -12.55
C SER A 173 -12.86 18.89 -12.69
N ASN A 174 -11.66 18.43 -12.49
CA ASN A 174 -11.33 17.02 -12.64
C ASN A 174 -11.32 16.32 -11.27
N PRO A 175 -12.28 15.40 -10.99
CA PRO A 175 -12.21 14.59 -9.78
C PRO A 175 -10.98 13.69 -9.82
N ALA A 176 -10.21 13.73 -8.75
CA ALA A 176 -9.03 12.91 -8.58
C ALA A 176 -8.94 12.44 -7.13
N VAL A 177 -9.00 11.15 -6.93
CA VAL A 177 -8.86 10.53 -5.61
C VAL A 177 -7.63 9.64 -5.62
N ALA A 178 -6.70 9.94 -4.72
CA ALA A 178 -5.53 9.11 -4.49
C ALA A 178 -5.78 8.17 -3.30
N ARG A 179 -5.16 7.00 -3.32
CA ARG A 179 -5.03 6.14 -2.15
C ARG A 179 -3.64 6.30 -1.57
N ILE A 180 -3.59 6.48 -0.27
CA ILE A 180 -2.36 6.63 0.49
C ILE A 180 -2.21 5.42 1.40
N ASP A 181 -1.17 4.63 1.16
CA ASP A 181 -0.77 3.54 2.05
C ASP A 181 0.19 4.09 3.09
N ILE A 182 -0.02 3.75 4.35
CA ILE A 182 0.86 4.11 5.46
C ILE A 182 1.07 2.90 6.39
N PRO A 183 2.27 2.72 6.93
CA PRO A 183 2.46 1.68 7.94
C PRO A 183 1.78 2.07 9.25
N MET A 184 1.50 1.08 10.09
CA MET A 184 0.76 1.27 11.34
C MET A 184 1.48 2.20 12.33
N TRP A 185 2.83 2.27 12.32
CA TRP A 185 3.55 3.23 13.16
C TRP A 185 3.24 4.69 12.79
N VAL A 186 2.96 4.96 11.49
CA VAL A 186 2.50 6.28 11.03
C VAL A 186 1.02 6.45 11.32
N ALA A 187 0.21 5.42 11.07
CA ALA A 187 -1.24 5.48 11.26
C ALA A 187 -1.66 5.77 12.72
N ARG A 188 -0.87 5.34 13.69
CA ARG A 188 -1.08 5.57 15.12
C ARG A 188 -0.62 6.94 15.61
N ASP A 189 0.21 7.63 14.83
CA ASP A 189 0.70 8.97 15.14
C ASP A 189 -0.18 10.02 14.43
N LYS A 190 -1.02 10.71 15.21
CA LYS A 190 -1.96 11.71 14.68
C LYS A 190 -1.25 12.91 14.04
N ASP A 191 -0.09 13.28 14.58
CA ASP A 191 0.68 14.43 14.08
C ASP A 191 1.36 14.06 12.76
N ALA A 192 1.89 12.84 12.65
CA ALA A 192 2.42 12.30 11.40
C ALA A 192 1.33 12.23 10.30
N VAL A 193 0.13 11.72 10.63
CA VAL A 193 -0.99 11.68 9.69
C VAL A 193 -1.43 13.08 9.26
N ALA A 194 -1.49 14.04 10.19
CA ALA A 194 -1.84 15.42 9.87
C ALA A 194 -0.78 16.09 8.97
N ALA A 195 0.50 15.85 9.25
CA ALA A 195 1.61 16.35 8.44
C ALA A 195 1.56 15.77 7.01
N LEU A 196 1.32 14.45 6.88
CA LEU A 196 1.14 13.80 5.58
C LEU A 196 -0.04 14.37 4.80
N HIS A 197 -1.18 14.55 5.46
CA HIS A 197 -2.37 15.11 4.82
C HIS A 197 -2.08 16.52 4.29
N GLY A 198 -1.49 17.40 5.10
CA GLY A 198 -1.11 18.75 4.68
C GLY A 198 -0.02 18.81 3.61
N LEU A 199 0.75 17.72 3.41
CA LEU A 199 1.75 17.64 2.33
C LEU A 199 1.11 17.21 0.99
N ILE A 200 0.01 16.44 1.05
CA ILE A 200 -0.65 15.88 -0.13
C ILE A 200 -1.67 16.85 -0.73
N VAL A 201 -2.33 17.65 0.10
CA VAL A 201 -3.34 18.65 -0.29
C VAL A 201 -2.74 20.05 -0.22
#